data_8d7fce665909f0fb48938289d572c4de
#
_entry.id   8d7fce665909f0fb48938289d572c4de
#
_cell.length_a   1.000
_cell.length_b   1.000
_cell.length_c   1.000
_cell.angle_alpha   90.00
_cell.angle_beta   90.00
_cell.angle_gamma   90.00
#
_symmetry.space_group_name_H-M   'P 1'
#
loop_
_entity.id
_entity.type
_entity.pdbx_description
1 polymer ?
#
loop_
_entity_poly.entity_id
_entity_poly.type
_entity_poly.pdbx_seq_one_letter_code
_entity_poly.pdbx_strand_id
1 'polypeptide(L)'
;MNNITIIGSGFAGLSAIRQLRKQDKRCNITLISPRPELQYLPSLIWVPSGLRDRSNIIVPLHNFFKRMNVTYHQANVTGLRDDGRITETDAGDVCNDGLIIASGVRFLKKLPGIEHAITHWE
;
A
#
# COMPACT_ATOMS: atom_id res chain seq x y z
N MET A 1 10.84 9.23 -20.05
CA MET A 1 9.63 9.13 -19.19
C MET A 1 10.03 8.42 -17.91
N ASN A 2 9.73 9.01 -16.77
CA ASN A 2 10.16 8.46 -15.48
C ASN A 2 9.22 7.33 -15.03
N ASN A 3 9.81 6.26 -14.53
CA ASN A 3 9.09 5.14 -13.91
C ASN A 3 9.21 5.28 -12.40
N ILE A 4 8.09 5.53 -11.73
CA ILE A 4 8.03 5.68 -10.28
C ILE A 4 7.33 4.48 -9.69
N THR A 5 8.00 3.79 -8.77
CA THR A 5 7.41 2.68 -8.02
C THR A 5 7.04 3.15 -6.63
N ILE A 6 5.84 2.77 -6.19
CA ILE A 6 5.32 3.05 -4.85
C ILE A 6 5.01 1.72 -4.17
N ILE A 7 5.57 1.50 -2.99
CA ILE A 7 5.33 0.32 -2.18
C ILE A 7 4.33 0.66 -1.09
N GLY A 8 3.17 0.02 -1.13
CA GLY A 8 2.12 0.18 -0.15
C GLY A 8 0.90 0.97 -0.65
N SER A 9 -0.29 0.46 -0.35
CA SER A 9 -1.59 1.02 -0.75
C SER A 9 -2.32 1.74 0.39
N GLY A 10 -1.61 2.17 1.42
CA GLY A 10 -2.15 2.97 2.51
C GLY A 10 -2.30 4.45 2.14
N PHE A 11 -2.64 5.28 3.14
CA PHE A 11 -2.83 6.71 2.93
C PHE A 11 -1.62 7.40 2.30
N ALA A 12 -0.42 7.08 2.76
CA ALA A 12 0.82 7.69 2.25
C ALA A 12 1.04 7.35 0.77
N GLY A 13 0.88 6.08 0.38
CA GLY A 13 1.03 5.65 -1.01
C GLY A 13 0.01 6.29 -1.94
N LEU A 14 -1.26 6.33 -1.54
CA LEU A 14 -2.33 6.94 -2.33
C LEU A 14 -2.17 8.46 -2.44
N SER A 15 -1.73 9.12 -1.38
CA SER A 15 -1.43 10.55 -1.40
C SER A 15 -0.26 10.88 -2.33
N ALA A 16 0.78 10.03 -2.33
CA ALA A 16 1.91 10.15 -3.24
C ALA A 16 1.46 10.05 -4.71
N ILE A 17 0.60 9.08 -5.04
CA ILE A 17 0.03 8.93 -6.39
C ILE A 17 -0.69 10.20 -6.82
N ARG A 18 -1.58 10.72 -5.97
CA ARG A 18 -2.34 11.92 -6.27
C ARG A 18 -1.43 13.13 -6.53
N GLN A 19 -0.41 13.29 -5.69
CA GLN A 19 0.53 14.40 -5.82
C GLN A 19 1.39 14.27 -7.07
N LEU A 20 1.89 13.08 -7.37
CA LEU A 20 2.66 12.82 -8.59
C LEU A 20 1.83 13.13 -9.84
N ARG A 21 0.59 12.64 -9.91
CA ARG A 21 -0.29 12.91 -11.06
C ARG A 21 -0.62 14.38 -11.23
N LYS A 22 -0.69 15.12 -10.14
CA LYS A 22 -0.91 16.57 -10.19
C LYS A 22 0.31 17.31 -10.79
N GLN A 23 1.51 16.86 -10.47
CA GLN A 23 2.75 17.46 -10.93
C GLN A 23 3.19 16.96 -12.31
N ASP A 24 3.05 15.66 -12.57
CA ASP A 24 3.42 15.04 -13.84
C ASP A 24 2.34 14.05 -14.30
N LYS A 25 1.63 14.45 -15.35
CA LYS A 25 0.57 13.63 -15.95
C LYS A 25 1.09 12.46 -16.78
N ARG A 26 2.39 12.45 -17.11
CA ARG A 26 2.99 11.51 -18.07
C ARG A 26 3.90 10.46 -17.44
N CYS A 27 4.34 10.63 -16.20
CA CYS A 27 5.17 9.63 -15.55
C CYS A 27 4.43 8.29 -15.42
N ASN A 28 5.16 7.20 -15.51
CA ASN A 28 4.63 5.87 -15.24
C ASN A 28 4.65 5.62 -13.74
N ILE A 29 3.51 5.29 -13.16
CA ILE A 29 3.39 4.97 -11.74
C ILE A 29 3.00 3.51 -11.60
N THR A 30 3.82 2.75 -10.87
CA THR A 30 3.53 1.37 -10.47
C THR A 30 3.33 1.33 -8.97
N LEU A 31 2.20 0.81 -8.52
CA LEU A 31 1.95 0.55 -7.10
C LEU A 31 2.07 -0.95 -6.83
N ILE A 32 2.84 -1.30 -5.80
CA ILE A 32 3.02 -2.67 -5.36
C ILE A 32 2.39 -2.83 -3.98
N SER A 33 1.43 -3.74 -3.88
CA SER A 33 0.86 -4.16 -2.59
C SER A 33 0.24 -5.54 -2.70
N PRO A 34 0.10 -6.29 -1.59
CA PRO A 34 -0.47 -7.64 -1.63
C PRO A 34 -1.97 -7.66 -1.95
N ARG A 35 -2.68 -6.56 -1.67
CA ARG A 35 -4.12 -6.44 -1.95
C ARG A 35 -4.45 -5.06 -2.53
N PRO A 36 -5.35 -5.00 -3.54
CA PRO A 36 -5.73 -3.73 -4.18
C PRO A 36 -6.80 -3.00 -3.37
N GLU A 37 -6.52 -2.75 -2.10
CA GLU A 37 -7.48 -2.17 -1.17
C GLU A 37 -6.81 -1.26 -0.14
N LEU A 38 -7.56 -0.27 0.35
CA LEU A 38 -7.21 0.57 1.48
C LEU A 38 -8.04 0.16 2.69
N GLN A 39 -7.41 -0.12 3.80
CA GLN A 39 -8.08 -0.24 5.09
C GLN A 39 -8.23 1.15 5.70
N TYR A 40 -9.48 1.62 5.82
CA TYR A 40 -9.78 2.95 6.35
C TYR A 40 -9.79 2.92 7.89
N LEU A 41 -8.60 3.02 8.48
CA LEU A 41 -8.38 2.90 9.93
C LEU A 41 -9.18 3.87 10.81
N PRO A 42 -9.48 5.14 10.39
CA PRO A 42 -10.30 6.02 11.22
C PRO A 42 -11.68 5.48 11.57
N SER A 43 -12.22 4.56 10.77
CA SER A 43 -13.50 3.91 11.05
C SER A 43 -13.42 2.67 11.94
N LEU A 44 -12.21 2.26 12.29
CA LEU A 44 -11.98 1.04 13.08
C LEU A 44 -12.62 1.10 14.46
N ILE A 45 -12.73 2.29 15.06
CA ILE A 45 -13.38 2.51 16.36
C ILE A 45 -14.85 2.09 16.40
N TRP A 46 -15.51 2.01 15.25
CA TRP A 46 -16.92 1.64 15.13
C TRP A 46 -17.15 0.13 15.04
N VAL A 47 -16.10 -0.66 14.82
CA VAL A 47 -16.20 -2.11 14.65
C VAL A 47 -16.54 -2.81 15.97
N PRO A 48 -15.86 -2.53 17.09
CA PRO A 48 -16.20 -3.18 18.37
C PRO A 48 -17.61 -2.86 18.87
N SER A 49 -18.15 -1.69 18.53
CA SER A 49 -19.51 -1.29 18.90
C SER A 49 -20.60 -1.87 18.00
N GLY A 50 -20.22 -2.56 16.92
CA GLY A 50 -21.17 -3.13 15.95
C GLY A 50 -21.82 -2.13 15.00
N LEU A 51 -21.40 -0.85 15.04
CA LEU A 51 -21.89 0.18 14.12
C LEU A 51 -21.35 0.03 12.70
N ARG A 52 -20.20 -0.63 12.57
CA ARG A 52 -19.59 -1.01 11.30
C ARG A 52 -18.97 -2.39 11.41
N ASP A 53 -18.94 -3.12 10.32
CA ASP A 53 -18.20 -4.36 10.20
C ASP A 53 -16.91 -4.17 9.39
N ARG A 54 -16.12 -5.23 9.26
CA ARG A 54 -14.85 -5.19 8.55
C ARG A 54 -15.01 -4.74 7.09
N SER A 55 -16.09 -5.13 6.43
CA SER A 55 -16.31 -4.77 5.03
C SER A 55 -16.51 -3.27 4.84
N ASN A 56 -17.03 -2.58 5.84
CA ASN A 56 -17.27 -1.14 5.79
C ASN A 56 -15.99 -0.30 5.86
N ILE A 57 -14.88 -0.87 6.36
CA ILE A 57 -13.61 -0.17 6.48
C ILE A 57 -12.62 -0.48 5.35
N ILE A 58 -12.98 -1.39 4.46
CA ILE A 58 -12.14 -1.75 3.31
C ILE A 58 -12.65 -1.03 2.07
N VAL A 59 -11.75 -0.28 1.44
CA VAL A 59 -12.03 0.47 0.22
C VAL A 59 -11.30 -0.18 -0.95
N PRO A 60 -12.02 -0.76 -1.94
CA PRO A 60 -11.41 -1.28 -3.16
C PRO A 60 -10.76 -0.16 -3.97
N LEU A 61 -9.58 -0.41 -4.54
CA LEU A 61 -8.79 0.61 -5.22
C LEU A 61 -8.75 0.51 -6.74
N HIS A 62 -9.41 -0.47 -7.35
CA HIS A 62 -9.38 -0.66 -8.81
C HIS A 62 -9.81 0.59 -9.58
N ASN A 63 -10.89 1.24 -9.16
CA ASN A 63 -11.37 2.47 -9.79
C ASN A 63 -10.40 3.65 -9.59
N PHE A 64 -9.76 3.72 -8.44
CA PHE A 64 -8.73 4.72 -8.16
C PHE A 64 -7.52 4.52 -9.08
N PHE A 65 -7.02 3.30 -9.22
CA PHE A 65 -5.89 2.98 -10.10
C PHE A 65 -6.20 3.32 -11.55
N LYS A 66 -7.39 2.99 -12.02
CA LYS A 66 -7.85 3.33 -13.37
C LYS A 66 -7.91 4.84 -13.58
N ARG A 67 -8.51 5.58 -12.64
CA ARG A 67 -8.64 7.04 -12.72
C ARG A 67 -7.30 7.75 -12.67
N MET A 68 -6.35 7.24 -11.87
CA MET A 68 -5.01 7.80 -11.73
C MET A 68 -4.02 7.26 -12.75
N ASN A 69 -4.44 6.35 -13.65
CA ASN A 69 -3.58 5.68 -14.61
C ASN A 69 -2.35 5.04 -13.95
N VAL A 70 -2.60 4.21 -12.94
CA VAL A 70 -1.58 3.50 -12.16
C VAL A 70 -1.55 2.04 -12.60
N THR A 71 -0.36 1.52 -12.85
CA THR A 71 -0.14 0.09 -13.02
C THR A 71 -0.08 -0.56 -11.64
N TYR A 72 -0.99 -1.49 -11.38
CA TYR A 72 -1.00 -2.23 -10.12
C TYR A 72 -0.26 -3.56 -10.27
N HIS A 73 0.73 -3.77 -9.40
CA HIS A 73 1.50 -5.02 -9.31
C HIS A 73 1.17 -5.71 -7.99
N GLN A 74 0.32 -6.74 -8.04
CA GLN A 74 -0.09 -7.47 -6.85
C GLN A 74 1.03 -8.40 -6.41
N ALA A 75 1.75 -8.02 -5.37
CA ALA A 75 2.89 -8.76 -4.86
C ALA A 75 3.30 -8.32 -3.46
N ASN A 76 4.09 -9.15 -2.81
CA ASN A 76 4.85 -8.79 -1.62
C ASN A 76 6.27 -8.41 -2.04
N VAL A 77 6.76 -7.29 -1.52
CA VAL A 77 8.15 -6.89 -1.72
C VAL A 77 9.05 -7.73 -0.83
N THR A 78 10.09 -8.32 -1.42
CA THR A 78 11.04 -9.20 -0.74
C THR A 78 12.40 -8.54 -0.55
N GLY A 79 12.74 -7.53 -1.36
CA GLY A 79 14.01 -6.84 -1.26
C GLY A 79 14.16 -5.68 -2.23
N LEU A 80 15.30 -5.04 -2.15
CA LEU A 80 15.71 -3.97 -3.07
C LEU A 80 17.12 -4.26 -3.56
N ARG A 81 17.38 -4.04 -4.84
CA ARG A 81 18.70 -4.15 -5.46
C ARG A 81 19.05 -2.88 -6.20
N ASP A 82 20.31 -2.77 -6.55
CA ASP A 82 20.84 -1.70 -7.40
C ASP A 82 20.46 -0.31 -6.88
N ASP A 83 20.77 -0.09 -5.60
CA ASP A 83 20.48 1.19 -4.91
C ASP A 83 18.99 1.61 -4.99
N GLY A 84 18.09 0.63 -4.90
CA GLY A 84 16.64 0.85 -4.95
C GLY A 84 16.06 1.00 -6.36
N ARG A 85 16.85 0.79 -7.41
CA ARG A 85 16.37 0.85 -8.80
C ARG A 85 15.63 -0.40 -9.24
N ILE A 86 15.79 -1.48 -8.49
CA ILE A 86 15.09 -2.74 -8.72
C ILE A 86 14.38 -3.13 -7.42
N THR A 87 13.06 -3.22 -7.49
CA THR A 87 12.23 -3.72 -6.40
C THR A 87 11.96 -5.19 -6.65
N GLU A 88 12.46 -6.04 -5.77
CA GLU A 88 12.24 -7.49 -5.84
C GLU A 88 10.91 -7.85 -5.21
N THR A 89 10.14 -8.68 -5.89
CA THR A 89 8.86 -9.16 -5.39
C THR A 89 8.68 -10.66 -5.61
N ASP A 90 7.74 -11.25 -4.91
CA ASP A 90 7.34 -12.65 -5.08
C ASP A 90 6.61 -12.93 -6.41
N ALA A 91 6.32 -11.88 -7.19
CA ALA A 91 5.69 -11.97 -8.51
C ALA A 91 6.53 -11.31 -9.63
N GLY A 92 7.87 -11.25 -9.45
CA GLY A 92 8.80 -10.68 -10.41
C GLY A 92 9.33 -9.31 -9.99
N ASP A 93 10.43 -8.91 -10.61
CA ASP A 93 11.12 -7.66 -10.29
C ASP A 93 10.48 -6.47 -11.03
N VAL A 94 10.50 -5.32 -10.38
CA VAL A 94 10.04 -4.04 -10.95
C VAL A 94 11.20 -3.06 -10.99
N CYS A 95 11.52 -2.59 -12.19
CA CYS A 95 12.54 -1.56 -12.38
C CYS A 95 11.93 -0.16 -12.27
N ASN A 96 12.64 0.77 -11.65
CA ASN A 96 12.18 2.13 -11.45
C ASN A 96 13.31 3.15 -11.48
N ASP A 97 12.97 4.38 -11.84
CA ASP A 97 13.85 5.54 -11.76
C ASP A 97 13.73 6.25 -10.41
N GLY A 98 12.58 6.13 -9.78
CA GLY A 98 12.29 6.65 -8.44
C GLY A 98 11.46 5.66 -7.62
N LEU A 99 11.72 5.60 -6.33
CA LEU A 99 11.07 4.69 -5.39
C LEU A 99 10.52 5.44 -4.20
N ILE A 100 9.25 5.17 -3.87
CA ILE A 100 8.61 5.66 -2.65
C ILE A 100 8.21 4.45 -1.80
N ILE A 101 8.75 4.36 -0.59
CA ILE A 101 8.44 3.30 0.36
C ILE A 101 7.38 3.82 1.33
N ALA A 102 6.16 3.30 1.21
CA ALA A 102 5.00 3.66 2.02
C ALA A 102 4.33 2.41 2.59
N SER A 103 5.12 1.43 2.98
CA SER A 103 4.68 0.10 3.43
C SER A 103 4.01 0.08 4.81
N GLY A 104 4.01 1.21 5.52
CA GLY A 104 3.37 1.33 6.82
C GLY A 104 4.16 0.67 7.94
N VAL A 105 3.42 0.17 8.93
CA VAL A 105 3.98 -0.41 10.16
C VAL A 105 3.37 -1.78 10.44
N ARG A 106 4.02 -2.55 11.28
CA ARG A 106 3.48 -3.78 11.84
C ARG A 106 3.64 -3.79 13.36
N PHE A 107 2.81 -4.55 14.03
CA PHE A 107 2.92 -4.74 15.47
C PHE A 107 4.05 -5.71 15.81
N LEU A 108 4.86 -5.36 16.80
CA LEU A 108 5.87 -6.24 17.36
C LEU A 108 5.29 -6.92 18.61
N LYS A 109 4.92 -8.18 18.48
CA LYS A 109 4.36 -8.99 19.57
C LYS A 109 5.49 -9.57 20.44
N LYS A 110 6.21 -8.70 21.16
CA LYS A 110 7.37 -9.10 22.00
C LYS A 110 7.10 -9.13 23.50
N LEU A 111 6.01 -8.52 23.96
CA LEU A 111 5.66 -8.50 25.38
C LEU A 111 5.03 -9.84 25.78
N PRO A 112 5.35 -10.38 26.98
CA PRO A 112 4.67 -11.56 27.50
C PRO A 112 3.16 -11.31 27.60
N GLY A 113 2.34 -12.26 27.13
CA GLY A 113 0.88 -12.14 27.09
C GLY A 113 0.31 -11.39 25.88
N ILE A 114 1.16 -10.83 25.02
CA ILE A 114 0.70 -10.10 23.82
C ILE A 114 -0.04 -11.00 22.82
N GLU A 115 0.18 -12.31 22.90
CA GLU A 115 -0.54 -13.30 22.10
C GLU A 115 -2.05 -13.32 22.35
N HIS A 116 -2.48 -12.79 23.50
CA HIS A 116 -3.90 -12.66 23.85
C HIS A 116 -4.52 -11.33 23.36
N ALA A 117 -3.71 -10.42 22.84
CA ALA A 117 -4.18 -9.16 22.30
C ALA A 117 -4.48 -9.27 20.79
N ILE A 118 -5.62 -8.74 20.40
CA ILE A 118 -6.04 -8.66 18.99
C ILE A 118 -5.52 -7.36 18.39
N THR A 119 -4.93 -7.43 17.22
CA THR A 119 -4.54 -6.24 16.46
C THR A 119 -5.56 -5.95 15.36
N HIS A 120 -5.54 -4.73 14.81
CA HIS A 120 -6.48 -4.37 13.75
C HIS A 120 -6.21 -5.10 12.41
N TRP A 121 -5.14 -5.88 12.33
CA TRP A 121 -4.86 -6.75 11.18
C TRP A 121 -5.53 -8.13 11.29
N GLU A 122 -6.00 -8.50 12.46
CA GLU A 122 -6.67 -9.77 12.77
C GLU A 122 -8.19 -9.61 12.75
#